data_0e2eeb946f19ad5fd943217ffdddb140
#
_entry.id   0e2eeb946f19ad5fd943217ffdddb140
#
_cell.length_a   1.000
_cell.length_b   1.000
_cell.length_c   1.000
_cell.angle_alpha   90.00
_cell.angle_beta   90.00
_cell.angle_gamma   90.00
#
_symmetry.space_group_name_H-M   'P 1'
#
loop_
_entity.id
_entity.type
_entity.pdbx_description
1 polymer ?
#
loop_
_entity_poly.entity_id
_entity_poly.type
_entity_poly.pdbx_seq_one_letter_code
_entity_poly.pdbx_strand_id
1 'polypeptide(L)'
;MSSGVREACESRKYNAIVLLGGGEPGFIESREIARPYGIAVTACGFSQMHFATMLGNRFSVIDLSEVHNMHYYDLVIKHRFENRCASIRNINYPLPRPPYSGESQVHLAKNKVMRGEFSEIMESAIHESVSAIEEDGAEVLILGCSALFWMKPILQKRLAELGLEIPVLEGYSSAITLAKAMVDLGVSSSGLTYPGPHDKKWRRKKLF
;
A
#
# COMPACT_ATOMS: atom_id res chain seq x y z
N MET A 1 18.33 0.40 -4.10
CA MET A 1 17.05 -0.15 -4.62
C MET A 1 17.09 -0.36 -6.13
N SER A 2 17.42 0.62 -6.94
CA SER A 2 17.49 0.49 -8.42
C SER A 2 18.48 -0.57 -8.91
N SER A 3 19.60 -0.80 -8.22
CA SER A 3 20.57 -1.86 -8.55
C SER A 3 19.95 -3.26 -8.42
N GLY A 4 19.27 -3.55 -7.31
CA GLY A 4 18.62 -4.85 -7.11
C GLY A 4 17.47 -5.13 -8.09
N VAL A 5 16.71 -4.08 -8.45
CA VAL A 5 15.67 -4.22 -9.49
C VAL A 5 16.30 -4.53 -10.85
N ARG A 6 17.38 -3.87 -11.22
CA ARG A 6 18.11 -4.13 -12.46
C ARG A 6 18.64 -5.56 -12.51
N GLU A 7 19.32 -6.00 -11.45
CA GLU A 7 19.84 -7.36 -11.32
C GLU A 7 18.73 -8.41 -11.44
N ALA A 8 17.58 -8.19 -10.77
CA ALA A 8 16.42 -9.06 -10.87
C ALA A 8 15.89 -9.14 -12.32
N CYS A 9 15.81 -8.01 -13.02
CA CYS A 9 15.37 -7.97 -14.41
C CYS A 9 16.35 -8.68 -15.36
N GLU A 10 17.64 -8.42 -15.21
CA GLU A 10 18.70 -9.01 -16.03
C GLU A 10 18.81 -10.53 -15.84
N SER A 11 18.51 -11.03 -14.63
CA SER A 11 18.50 -12.46 -14.34
C SER A 11 17.44 -13.25 -15.10
N ARG A 12 16.37 -12.60 -15.55
CA ARG A 12 15.19 -13.18 -16.21
C ARG A 12 14.53 -14.34 -15.46
N LYS A 13 14.72 -14.38 -14.14
CA LYS A 13 14.16 -15.43 -13.26
C LYS A 13 12.76 -15.09 -12.72
N TYR A 14 12.33 -13.82 -12.87
CA TYR A 14 11.13 -13.31 -12.23
C TYR A 14 10.18 -12.70 -13.27
N ASN A 15 8.89 -12.91 -13.08
CA ASN A 15 7.83 -12.33 -13.90
C ASN A 15 7.24 -11.05 -13.29
N ALA A 16 7.46 -10.84 -12.00
CA ALA A 16 7.02 -9.64 -11.30
C ALA A 16 8.01 -9.23 -10.20
N ILE A 17 7.99 -7.95 -9.87
CA ILE A 17 8.70 -7.34 -8.74
C ILE A 17 7.67 -6.63 -7.87
N VAL A 18 7.70 -6.93 -6.57
CA VAL A 18 6.83 -6.30 -5.58
C VAL A 18 7.66 -5.45 -4.63
N LEU A 19 7.39 -4.16 -4.58
CA LEU A 19 8.03 -3.26 -3.64
C LEU A 19 7.26 -3.28 -2.31
N LEU A 20 7.90 -3.87 -1.31
CA LEU A 20 7.33 -4.01 0.04
C LEU A 20 7.71 -2.79 0.89
N GLY A 21 6.74 -1.94 1.15
CA GLY A 21 6.88 -0.74 1.97
C GLY A 21 5.79 0.27 1.65
N GLY A 22 5.20 0.86 2.68
CA GLY A 22 4.09 1.82 2.51
C GLY A 22 4.48 3.03 1.66
N GLY A 23 5.76 3.41 1.73
CA GLY A 23 6.27 4.62 1.10
C GLY A 23 6.61 4.57 -0.38
N GLU A 24 6.63 3.41 -0.97
CA GLU A 24 6.90 3.18 -2.40
C GLU A 24 8.17 3.84 -2.97
N PRO A 25 9.29 3.91 -2.24
CA PRO A 25 10.49 4.52 -2.79
C PRO A 25 10.93 3.77 -4.04
N GLY A 26 11.28 4.51 -5.10
CA GLY A 26 11.76 3.93 -6.34
C GLY A 26 10.72 3.18 -7.19
N PHE A 27 9.41 3.36 -6.93
CA PHE A 27 8.36 2.65 -7.67
C PHE A 27 8.31 3.04 -9.15
N ILE A 28 8.40 4.32 -9.46
CA ILE A 28 8.42 4.83 -10.84
C ILE A 28 9.66 4.32 -11.57
N GLU A 29 10.82 4.46 -10.96
CA GLU A 29 12.11 4.04 -11.50
C GLU A 29 12.17 2.52 -11.72
N SER A 30 11.59 1.76 -10.79
CA SER A 30 11.48 0.30 -10.93
C SER A 30 10.63 -0.11 -12.12
N ARG A 31 9.54 0.59 -12.39
CA ARG A 31 8.70 0.38 -13.57
C ARG A 31 9.43 0.69 -14.87
N GLU A 32 10.20 1.78 -14.88
CA GLU A 32 11.02 2.16 -16.03
C GLU A 32 12.10 1.11 -16.35
N ILE A 33 12.80 0.65 -15.31
CA ILE A 33 13.83 -0.39 -15.42
C ILE A 33 13.24 -1.74 -15.88
N ALA A 34 12.10 -2.14 -15.32
CA ALA A 34 11.52 -3.46 -15.53
C ALA A 34 10.74 -3.58 -16.86
N ARG A 35 10.24 -2.46 -17.39
CA ARG A 35 9.39 -2.44 -18.58
C ARG A 35 10.03 -3.09 -19.81
N PRO A 36 11.31 -2.84 -20.20
CA PRO A 36 11.93 -3.49 -21.36
C PRO A 36 12.02 -5.02 -21.25
N TYR A 37 11.92 -5.54 -20.04
CA TYR A 37 11.95 -6.99 -19.76
C TYR A 37 10.55 -7.62 -19.70
N GLY A 38 9.48 -6.81 -19.83
CA GLY A 38 8.10 -7.28 -19.69
C GLY A 38 7.69 -7.64 -18.26
N ILE A 39 8.50 -7.26 -17.26
CA ILE A 39 8.27 -7.61 -15.85
C ILE A 39 7.28 -6.63 -15.22
N ALA A 40 6.25 -7.17 -14.57
CA ALA A 40 5.28 -6.38 -13.82
C ALA A 40 5.91 -5.82 -12.54
N VAL A 41 5.59 -4.56 -12.19
CA VAL A 41 6.05 -3.96 -10.92
C VAL A 41 4.86 -3.39 -10.19
N THR A 42 4.68 -3.81 -8.94
CA THR A 42 3.64 -3.33 -8.03
C THR A 42 4.24 -2.83 -6.72
N ALA A 43 3.45 -2.07 -5.97
CA ALA A 43 3.83 -1.53 -4.67
C ALA A 43 2.63 -1.52 -3.73
N CYS A 44 2.85 -1.45 -2.43
CA CYS A 44 1.82 -1.63 -1.41
C CYS A 44 0.70 -0.58 -1.49
N GLY A 45 1.03 0.70 -1.37
CA GLY A 45 0.04 1.79 -1.38
C GLY A 45 -0.70 1.88 -2.72
N PHE A 46 0.03 1.83 -3.84
CA PHE A 46 -0.52 1.79 -5.18
C PHE A 46 -1.59 0.70 -5.31
N SER A 47 -1.25 -0.52 -4.91
CA SER A 47 -2.15 -1.67 -5.07
C SER A 47 -3.39 -1.59 -4.17
N GLN A 48 -3.20 -1.17 -2.90
CA GLN A 48 -4.31 -0.97 -1.97
C GLN A 48 -5.30 0.09 -2.48
N MET A 49 -4.80 1.25 -2.93
CA MET A 49 -5.65 2.34 -3.42
C MET A 49 -6.44 1.92 -4.67
N HIS A 50 -5.83 1.18 -5.59
CA HIS A 50 -6.53 0.66 -6.76
C HIS A 50 -7.63 -0.35 -6.37
N PHE A 51 -7.32 -1.32 -5.52
CA PHE A 51 -8.34 -2.26 -5.03
C PHE A 51 -9.44 -1.54 -4.24
N ALA A 52 -9.08 -0.59 -3.37
CA ALA A 52 -10.06 0.15 -2.58
C ALA A 52 -11.10 0.86 -3.47
N THR A 53 -10.66 1.47 -4.56
CA THR A 53 -11.57 2.16 -5.49
C THR A 53 -12.44 1.24 -6.34
N MET A 54 -12.15 -0.06 -6.36
CA MET A 54 -13.04 -1.07 -6.97
C MET A 54 -14.09 -1.60 -5.97
N LEU A 55 -13.84 -1.45 -4.66
CA LEU A 55 -14.67 -2.01 -3.60
C LEU A 55 -15.63 -0.99 -2.99
N GLY A 56 -15.30 0.29 -3.06
CA GLY A 56 -16.11 1.39 -2.54
C GLY A 56 -15.81 2.70 -3.25
N ASN A 57 -16.62 3.73 -2.97
CA ASN A 57 -16.43 5.06 -3.55
C ASN A 57 -15.28 5.83 -2.88
N ARG A 58 -15.14 5.66 -1.57
CA ARG A 58 -14.13 6.38 -0.76
C ARG A 58 -13.39 5.43 0.15
N PHE A 59 -12.10 5.65 0.28
CA PHE A 59 -11.26 4.91 1.24
C PHE A 59 -10.57 5.86 2.22
N SER A 60 -10.25 5.35 3.40
CA SER A 60 -9.34 6.01 4.34
C SER A 60 -8.09 5.19 4.59
N VAL A 61 -6.99 5.89 4.85
CA VAL A 61 -5.72 5.31 5.28
C VAL A 61 -5.71 5.28 6.79
N ILE A 62 -5.48 4.12 7.39
CA ILE A 62 -5.16 3.98 8.82
C ILE A 62 -3.67 3.73 8.93
N ASP A 63 -2.95 4.71 9.40
CA ASP A 63 -1.49 4.65 9.49
C ASP A 63 -0.97 4.66 10.92
N LEU A 64 0.29 4.32 11.06
CA LEU A 64 0.95 4.16 12.35
C LEU A 64 1.21 5.49 13.05
N SER A 65 1.59 6.53 12.32
CA SER A 65 2.08 7.77 12.89
C SER A 65 1.88 8.98 11.97
N GLU A 66 1.56 10.12 12.55
CA GLU A 66 1.38 11.39 11.84
C GLU A 66 2.59 11.83 11.01
N VAL A 67 3.78 11.38 11.36
CA VAL A 67 4.99 11.69 10.58
C VAL A 67 4.95 11.11 9.17
N HIS A 68 4.00 10.23 8.88
CA HIS A 68 3.77 9.68 7.55
C HIS A 68 2.66 10.39 6.76
N ASN A 69 1.91 11.30 7.37
CA ASN A 69 0.73 11.89 6.72
C ASN A 69 1.06 12.55 5.40
N MET A 70 2.08 13.39 5.35
CA MET A 70 2.51 14.04 4.12
C MET A 70 2.91 13.02 3.07
N HIS A 71 3.53 11.92 3.49
CA HIS A 71 3.93 10.86 2.59
C HIS A 71 2.73 10.16 1.95
N TYR A 72 1.70 9.80 2.73
CA TYR A 72 0.47 9.22 2.18
C TYR A 72 -0.34 10.23 1.37
N TYR A 73 -0.36 11.49 1.79
CA TYR A 73 -0.96 12.56 1.01
C TYR A 73 -0.32 12.68 -0.38
N ASP A 74 1.01 12.68 -0.44
CA ASP A 74 1.74 12.70 -1.71
C ASP A 74 1.46 11.46 -2.58
N LEU A 75 1.32 10.27 -1.98
CA LEU A 75 0.95 9.06 -2.71
C LEU A 75 -0.48 9.14 -3.28
N VAL A 76 -1.43 9.65 -2.52
CA VAL A 76 -2.81 9.86 -2.96
C VAL A 76 -2.85 10.77 -4.19
N ILE A 77 -2.13 11.91 -4.14
CA ILE A 77 -2.02 12.84 -5.26
C ILE A 77 -1.29 12.19 -6.45
N LYS A 78 -0.15 11.56 -6.19
CA LYS A 78 0.67 10.91 -7.23
C LYS A 78 -0.13 9.86 -8.01
N HIS A 79 -0.98 9.11 -7.32
CA HIS A 79 -1.83 8.09 -7.92
C HIS A 79 -3.21 8.60 -8.35
N ARG A 80 -3.48 9.90 -8.20
CA ARG A 80 -4.71 10.59 -8.61
C ARG A 80 -5.98 10.06 -7.92
N PHE A 81 -5.90 9.86 -6.62
CA PHE A 81 -7.00 9.41 -5.80
C PHE A 81 -7.52 10.47 -4.81
N GLU A 82 -7.22 11.76 -5.02
CA GLU A 82 -7.62 12.85 -4.13
C GLU A 82 -9.13 12.87 -3.88
N ASN A 83 -9.91 12.63 -4.91
CA ASN A 83 -11.38 12.60 -4.84
C ASN A 83 -11.93 11.28 -4.26
N ARG A 84 -11.07 10.30 -4.00
CA ARG A 84 -11.42 8.99 -3.50
C ARG A 84 -10.89 8.72 -2.09
N CYS A 85 -9.91 9.51 -1.63
CA CYS A 85 -9.40 9.45 -0.27
C CYS A 85 -10.29 10.28 0.65
N ALA A 86 -10.90 9.65 1.65
CA ALA A 86 -11.73 10.31 2.64
C ALA A 86 -10.85 10.97 3.71
N SER A 87 -9.85 10.24 4.22
CA SER A 87 -8.93 10.76 5.25
C SER A 87 -7.67 9.91 5.37
N ILE A 88 -6.71 10.45 6.11
CA ILE A 88 -5.52 9.75 6.60
C ILE A 88 -5.55 9.89 8.12
N ARG A 89 -5.84 8.80 8.83
CA ARG A 89 -5.91 8.74 10.28
C ARG A 89 -4.77 7.94 10.87
N ASN A 90 -4.39 8.26 12.09
CA ASN A 90 -3.18 7.71 12.72
C ASN A 90 -3.47 7.13 14.10
N ILE A 91 -2.91 5.97 14.35
CA ILE A 91 -2.96 5.33 15.66
C ILE A 91 -1.91 5.89 16.65
N ASN A 92 -1.07 6.80 16.16
CA ASN A 92 -0.08 7.60 16.92
C ASN A 92 0.92 6.79 17.76
N TYR A 93 1.45 5.73 17.16
CA TYR A 93 2.54 4.97 17.76
C TYR A 93 3.87 5.22 17.05
N PRO A 94 4.99 5.31 17.78
CA PRO A 94 6.27 5.62 17.19
C PRO A 94 6.77 4.50 16.29
N LEU A 95 7.32 4.90 15.13
CA LEU A 95 8.04 4.00 14.25
C LEU A 95 9.43 3.71 14.83
N PRO A 96 9.84 2.44 14.84
CA PRO A 96 11.22 2.10 15.11
C PRO A 96 12.09 2.63 13.96
N ARG A 97 12.97 3.58 14.27
CA ARG A 97 13.96 4.13 13.31
C ARG A 97 15.37 3.97 13.88
N PRO A 98 16.36 3.72 13.02
CA PRO A 98 17.75 3.76 13.49
C PRO A 98 18.08 5.11 14.15
N PRO A 99 18.84 5.17 15.25
CA PRO A 99 19.60 4.08 15.85
C PRO A 99 18.84 3.22 16.91
N TYR A 100 17.49 3.19 16.86
CA TYR A 100 16.70 2.45 17.82
C TYR A 100 17.03 0.94 17.74
N SER A 101 17.50 0.39 18.85
CA SER A 101 17.91 -1.02 18.97
C SER A 101 16.91 -1.88 19.78
N GLY A 102 15.82 -1.28 20.26
CA GLY A 102 14.79 -1.98 21.02
C GLY A 102 13.76 -2.71 20.15
N GLU A 103 12.97 -3.57 20.77
CA GLU A 103 11.87 -4.23 20.09
C GLU A 103 10.77 -3.21 19.74
N SER A 104 10.24 -3.29 18.52
CA SER A 104 9.20 -2.38 18.05
C SER A 104 7.92 -2.54 18.87
N GLN A 105 7.32 -1.44 19.31
CA GLN A 105 6.03 -1.44 20.03
C GLN A 105 4.93 -2.15 19.22
N VAL A 106 4.95 -1.99 17.90
CA VAL A 106 4.01 -2.66 16.98
C VAL A 106 4.23 -4.19 17.01
N HIS A 107 5.48 -4.63 17.09
CA HIS A 107 5.82 -6.04 17.18
C HIS A 107 5.41 -6.65 18.52
N LEU A 108 5.65 -5.93 19.61
CA LEU A 108 5.19 -6.31 20.95
C LEU A 108 3.65 -6.42 21.01
N ALA A 109 2.95 -5.44 20.43
CA ALA A 109 1.49 -5.46 20.34
C ALA A 109 0.98 -6.64 19.52
N LYS A 110 1.60 -6.96 18.38
CA LYS A 110 1.29 -8.16 17.61
C LYS A 110 1.39 -9.41 18.46
N ASN A 111 2.47 -9.58 19.21
CA ASN A 111 2.68 -10.74 20.06
C ASN A 111 1.64 -10.86 21.17
N LYS A 112 1.23 -9.73 21.79
CA LYS A 112 0.13 -9.69 22.78
C LYS A 112 -1.19 -10.16 22.18
N VAL A 113 -1.58 -9.56 21.06
CA VAL A 113 -2.85 -9.86 20.39
C VAL A 113 -2.92 -11.30 19.92
N MET A 114 -1.81 -11.86 19.43
CA MET A 114 -1.73 -13.26 19.02
C MET A 114 -1.90 -14.25 20.20
N ARG A 115 -1.68 -13.79 21.43
CA ARG A 115 -1.97 -14.54 22.66
C ARG A 115 -3.35 -14.26 23.24
N GLY A 116 -4.16 -13.42 22.57
CA GLY A 116 -5.47 -13.01 23.06
C GLY A 116 -5.43 -11.93 24.17
N GLU A 117 -4.28 -11.28 24.34
CA GLU A 117 -4.09 -10.24 25.34
C GLU A 117 -4.53 -8.87 24.81
N PHE A 118 -4.90 -7.97 25.72
CA PHE A 118 -5.24 -6.59 25.40
C PHE A 118 -4.05 -5.83 24.75
N SER A 119 -4.37 -4.97 23.78
CA SER A 119 -3.39 -4.15 23.08
C SER A 119 -3.96 -2.77 22.79
N GLU A 120 -3.39 -1.74 23.40
CA GLU A 120 -3.77 -0.34 23.17
C GLU A 120 -3.63 0.05 21.69
N ILE A 121 -2.61 -0.44 21.00
CA ILE A 121 -2.42 -0.19 19.56
C ILE A 121 -3.60 -0.72 18.73
N MET A 122 -4.13 -1.88 19.12
CA MET A 122 -5.29 -2.46 18.43
C MET A 122 -6.56 -1.67 18.71
N GLU A 123 -6.78 -1.25 19.95
CA GLU A 123 -7.93 -0.41 20.30
C GLU A 123 -7.87 0.96 19.62
N SER A 124 -6.70 1.58 19.55
CA SER A 124 -6.50 2.82 18.77
C SER A 124 -6.82 2.60 17.29
N ALA A 125 -6.38 1.48 16.71
CA ALA A 125 -6.68 1.16 15.31
C ALA A 125 -8.18 0.96 15.06
N ILE A 126 -8.90 0.33 16.00
CA ILE A 126 -10.36 0.18 15.92
C ILE A 126 -11.03 1.55 16.03
N HIS A 127 -10.65 2.37 17.01
CA HIS A 127 -11.20 3.72 17.21
C HIS A 127 -11.02 4.59 15.95
N GLU A 128 -9.81 4.70 15.42
CA GLU A 128 -9.54 5.49 14.22
C GLU A 128 -10.24 4.93 12.97
N SER A 129 -10.45 3.63 12.92
CA SER A 129 -11.21 3.01 11.84
C SER A 129 -12.69 3.34 11.90
N VAL A 130 -13.30 3.31 13.09
CA VAL A 130 -14.69 3.71 13.30
C VAL A 130 -14.87 5.19 12.96
N SER A 131 -13.98 6.06 13.44
CA SER A 131 -14.03 7.49 13.12
C SER A 131 -13.83 7.76 11.61
N ALA A 132 -12.98 6.99 10.92
CA ALA A 132 -12.83 7.09 9.47
C ALA A 132 -14.13 6.77 8.72
N ILE A 133 -14.91 5.83 9.23
CA ILE A 133 -16.19 5.42 8.63
C ILE A 133 -17.27 6.44 8.95
N GLU A 134 -17.47 6.76 10.24
CA GLU A 134 -18.61 7.54 10.72
C GLU A 134 -18.45 9.04 10.47
N GLU A 135 -17.26 9.58 10.63
CA GLU A 135 -16.98 11.01 10.50
C GLU A 135 -16.53 11.40 9.09
N ASP A 136 -15.67 10.58 8.45
CA ASP A 136 -15.05 10.93 7.17
C ASP A 136 -15.76 10.26 5.97
N GLY A 137 -16.60 9.27 6.22
CA GLY A 137 -17.35 8.56 5.20
C GLY A 137 -16.53 7.57 4.39
N ALA A 138 -15.59 6.87 5.04
CA ALA A 138 -14.85 5.79 4.42
C ALA A 138 -15.73 4.56 4.21
N GLU A 139 -15.66 3.97 3.04
CA GLU A 139 -16.34 2.71 2.68
C GLU A 139 -15.34 1.54 2.57
N VAL A 140 -14.05 1.85 2.55
CA VAL A 140 -12.95 0.89 2.54
C VAL A 140 -11.80 1.44 3.39
N LEU A 141 -11.14 0.60 4.16
CA LEU A 141 -9.93 0.96 4.90
C LEU A 141 -8.70 0.34 4.25
N ILE A 142 -7.63 1.11 4.17
CA ILE A 142 -6.31 0.62 3.79
C ILE A 142 -5.31 0.85 4.95
N LEU A 143 -4.49 -0.16 5.25
CA LEU A 143 -3.46 -0.06 6.28
C LEU A 143 -2.21 0.57 5.67
N GLY A 144 -1.86 1.75 6.14
CA GLY A 144 -0.78 2.55 5.58
C GLY A 144 0.59 1.94 5.79
N CYS A 145 1.01 1.80 7.02
CA CYS A 145 2.30 1.18 7.32
C CYS A 145 2.26 -0.34 7.11
N SER A 146 3.23 -0.86 6.38
CA SER A 146 3.35 -2.30 6.16
C SER A 146 3.53 -3.11 7.47
N ALA A 147 4.01 -2.48 8.54
CA ALA A 147 4.09 -3.11 9.86
C ALA A 147 2.71 -3.45 10.47
N LEU A 148 1.63 -2.87 9.95
CA LEU A 148 0.26 -3.08 10.42
C LEU A 148 -0.45 -4.26 9.71
N PHE A 149 0.17 -4.95 8.76
CA PHE A 149 -0.46 -5.99 7.93
C PHE A 149 -1.22 -7.05 8.75
N TRP A 150 -0.71 -7.40 9.92
CA TRP A 150 -1.28 -8.40 10.82
C TRP A 150 -2.61 -7.97 11.46
N MET A 151 -2.89 -6.67 11.50
CA MET A 151 -4.13 -6.12 12.07
C MET A 151 -5.35 -6.41 11.20
N LYS A 152 -5.17 -6.56 9.88
CA LYS A 152 -6.27 -6.72 8.92
C LYS A 152 -7.36 -7.69 9.36
N PRO A 153 -7.09 -8.98 9.64
CA PRO A 153 -8.15 -9.95 9.97
C PRO A 153 -8.85 -9.61 11.27
N ILE A 154 -8.12 -9.06 12.25
CA ILE A 154 -8.66 -8.71 13.56
C ILE A 154 -9.53 -7.46 13.45
N LEU A 155 -9.02 -6.43 12.78
CA LEU A 155 -9.74 -5.17 12.56
C LEU A 155 -11.04 -5.41 11.78
N GLN A 156 -10.97 -6.18 10.69
CA GLN A 156 -12.15 -6.50 9.90
C GLN A 156 -13.21 -7.26 10.70
N LYS A 157 -12.79 -8.20 11.54
CA LYS A 157 -13.70 -8.92 12.46
C LYS A 157 -14.32 -7.99 13.48
N ARG A 158 -13.52 -7.15 14.15
CA ARG A 158 -14.01 -6.21 15.17
C ARG A 158 -14.97 -5.19 14.60
N LEU A 159 -14.72 -4.65 13.42
CA LEU A 159 -15.63 -3.74 12.73
C LEU A 159 -16.95 -4.43 12.39
N ALA A 160 -16.93 -5.66 11.90
CA ALA A 160 -18.13 -6.44 11.63
C ALA A 160 -18.96 -6.69 12.91
N GLU A 161 -18.32 -6.98 14.05
CA GLU A 161 -18.98 -7.11 15.35
C GLU A 161 -19.67 -5.82 15.81
N LEU A 162 -19.19 -4.65 15.33
CA LEU A 162 -19.82 -3.34 15.56
C LEU A 162 -20.90 -3.01 14.50
N GLY A 163 -21.18 -3.91 13.57
CA GLY A 163 -22.13 -3.68 12.48
C GLY A 163 -21.55 -2.92 11.27
N LEU A 164 -20.23 -2.76 11.22
CA LEU A 164 -19.52 -2.04 10.16
C LEU A 164 -18.84 -3.04 9.21
N GLU A 165 -19.61 -3.60 8.29
CA GLU A 165 -19.13 -4.59 7.32
C GLU A 165 -18.44 -3.93 6.12
N ILE A 166 -17.23 -3.40 6.32
CA ILE A 166 -16.44 -2.79 5.25
C ILE A 166 -15.13 -3.55 4.99
N PRO A 167 -14.61 -3.53 3.75
CA PRO A 167 -13.34 -4.16 3.44
C PRO A 167 -12.17 -3.45 4.13
N VAL A 168 -11.24 -4.25 4.65
CA VAL A 168 -9.93 -3.78 5.13
C VAL A 168 -8.84 -4.39 4.26
N LEU A 169 -7.98 -3.56 3.67
CA LEU A 169 -6.89 -3.98 2.81
C LEU A 169 -5.54 -3.76 3.51
N GLU A 170 -4.59 -4.64 3.24
CA GLU A 170 -3.20 -4.47 3.65
C GLU A 170 -2.25 -4.57 2.45
N GLY A 171 -1.09 -3.97 2.56
CA GLY A 171 -0.21 -3.71 1.43
C GLY A 171 0.38 -4.95 0.77
N TYR A 172 0.81 -5.93 1.56
CA TYR A 172 1.52 -7.09 1.04
C TYR A 172 0.63 -7.96 0.16
N SER A 173 -0.51 -8.40 0.68
CA SER A 173 -1.46 -9.20 -0.09
C SER A 173 -1.97 -8.45 -1.31
N SER A 174 -2.28 -7.15 -1.16
CA SER A 174 -2.73 -6.32 -2.28
C SER A 174 -1.69 -6.24 -3.39
N ALA A 175 -0.42 -5.97 -3.05
CA ALA A 175 0.63 -5.82 -4.03
C ALA A 175 0.97 -7.16 -4.74
N ILE A 176 0.99 -8.27 -4.00
CA ILE A 176 1.25 -9.60 -4.56
C ILE A 176 0.08 -10.02 -5.47
N THR A 177 -1.16 -9.80 -5.03
CA THR A 177 -2.35 -10.14 -5.83
C THR A 177 -2.40 -9.36 -7.14
N LEU A 178 -2.11 -8.05 -7.08
CA LEU A 178 -2.07 -7.23 -8.29
C LEU A 178 -0.93 -7.66 -9.23
N ALA A 179 0.26 -7.96 -8.69
CA ALA A 179 1.38 -8.46 -9.46
C ALA A 179 1.02 -9.77 -10.17
N LYS A 180 0.39 -10.71 -9.44
CA LYS A 180 -0.08 -11.96 -10.00
C LYS A 180 -1.09 -11.72 -11.12
N ALA A 181 -2.07 -10.86 -10.91
CA ALA A 181 -3.07 -10.54 -11.93
C ALA A 181 -2.43 -9.95 -13.20
N MET A 182 -1.44 -9.07 -13.07
CA MET A 182 -0.70 -8.52 -14.21
C MET A 182 0.06 -9.60 -14.98
N VAL A 183 0.67 -10.54 -14.26
CA VAL A 183 1.38 -11.68 -14.88
C VAL A 183 0.41 -12.60 -15.63
N ASP A 184 -0.71 -12.94 -14.98
CA ASP A 184 -1.73 -13.82 -15.58
C ASP A 184 -2.38 -13.19 -16.84
N LEU A 185 -2.53 -11.85 -16.85
CA LEU A 185 -2.99 -11.08 -18.02
C LEU A 185 -1.90 -10.87 -19.08
N GLY A 186 -0.65 -11.23 -18.82
CA GLY A 186 0.46 -11.00 -19.73
C GLY A 186 0.79 -9.52 -19.97
N VAL A 187 0.58 -8.66 -18.97
CA VAL A 187 0.77 -7.20 -19.08
C VAL A 187 1.81 -6.67 -18.11
N SER A 188 2.48 -5.60 -18.52
CA SER A 188 3.40 -4.81 -17.70
C SER A 188 3.16 -3.32 -17.90
N SER A 189 4.07 -2.49 -17.42
CA SER A 189 3.96 -1.04 -17.57
C SER A 189 3.96 -0.59 -19.04
N SER A 190 3.15 0.43 -19.37
CA SER A 190 3.06 0.95 -20.74
C SER A 190 4.39 1.54 -21.22
N GLY A 191 4.85 1.13 -22.39
CA GLY A 191 6.03 1.70 -23.04
C GLY A 191 5.88 3.16 -23.48
N LEU A 192 4.66 3.69 -23.54
CA LEU A 192 4.42 5.11 -23.79
C LEU A 192 4.59 5.96 -22.53
N THR A 193 4.34 5.37 -21.34
CA THR A 193 4.52 6.04 -20.05
C THR A 193 5.94 5.86 -19.52
N TYR A 194 6.51 4.70 -19.76
CA TYR A 194 7.85 4.31 -19.33
C TYR A 194 8.67 3.86 -20.54
N PRO A 195 9.17 4.81 -21.37
CA PRO A 195 9.90 4.49 -22.59
C PRO A 195 11.24 3.84 -22.28
N GLY A 196 11.53 2.74 -22.96
CA GLY A 196 12.85 2.11 -22.90
C GLY A 196 13.85 2.81 -23.85
N PRO A 197 15.15 2.50 -23.73
CA PRO A 197 16.20 3.12 -24.53
C PRO A 197 16.09 2.82 -26.04
N HIS A 198 15.25 1.89 -26.44
CA HIS A 198 15.10 1.43 -27.82
C HIS A 198 13.72 1.72 -28.42
N ASP A 199 12.86 2.47 -27.76
CA ASP A 199 11.55 2.78 -28.27
C ASP A 199 11.65 3.79 -29.42
N LYS A 200 11.41 3.32 -30.63
CA LYS A 200 11.61 4.09 -31.87
C LYS A 200 10.42 4.97 -32.27
N LYS A 201 9.29 4.91 -31.57
CA LYS A 201 8.08 5.65 -31.91
C LYS A 201 7.64 6.55 -30.77
N TRP A 202 7.64 7.84 -31.03
CA TRP A 202 7.11 8.85 -30.12
C TRP A 202 5.65 9.14 -30.46
N ARG A 203 4.82 9.19 -29.45
CA ARG A 203 3.49 9.74 -29.53
C ARG A 203 3.42 11.04 -28.76
N ARG A 204 2.94 12.11 -29.41
CA ARG A 204 2.59 13.33 -28.68
C ARG A 204 1.49 12.98 -27.68
N LYS A 205 1.77 13.17 -26.40
CA LYS A 205 0.74 13.10 -25.36
C LYS A 205 -0.16 14.32 -25.52
N LYS A 206 -1.41 14.09 -25.80
CA LYS A 206 -2.44 15.09 -25.54
C LYS A 206 -2.84 14.90 -24.09
N LEU A 207 -2.70 15.93 -23.28
CA LEU A 207 -3.06 15.86 -21.87
C LEU A 207 -4.56 16.03 -21.66
N PHE A 208 -5.25 16.70 -22.55
CA PHE A 208 -6.70 16.90 -22.61
C PHE A 208 -7.14 17.17 -24.06
#